data_be52633c3ea43fd0acd847b7bd348a4a
#
_entry.id   be52633c3ea43fd0acd847b7bd348a4a
#
_cell.length_a   1.000
_cell.length_b   1.000
_cell.length_c   1.000
_cell.angle_alpha   90.00
_cell.angle_beta   90.00
_cell.angle_gamma   90.00
#
_symmetry.space_group_name_H-M   'P 1'
#
loop_
_entity.id
_entity.type
_entity.pdbx_description
1 polymer ?
#
loop_
_entity_poly.entity_id
_entity_poly.type
_entity_poly.pdbx_seq_one_letter_code
_entity_poly.pdbx_strand_id
1 'polypeptide(L)'
;MRYLWFPGQGHAYLTADEAQDLLGAGVAIGPIFESTADRAAQGWDAGVADANTAAGQLNTVGAPGDQVVYFAVDFDASEGQQGAINDYFRGAASVLGAGRVAAYGGYWPISRLFDAGLIAYGWQTAAWSGGNVDNRISLFQRIGTSNVAGIDCDINELYKPAGLWGGEDDVAWNDQLPNPAYKQDQPGTGLPTYSAADWLTHTNVKVDALTAKVDELSNKLDKLLDGLNKG
;
A
#
# COMPACT_ATOMS: atom_id res chain seq x y z
N MET A 1 -1.27 -6.91 6.82
CA MET A 1 -0.04 -7.63 6.37
C MET A 1 0.30 -8.69 7.39
N ARG A 2 0.74 -9.90 6.93
CA ARG A 2 1.09 -11.02 7.82
C ARG A 2 2.40 -11.65 7.39
N TYR A 3 3.27 -11.91 8.37
CA TYR A 3 4.55 -12.56 8.11
C TYR A 3 4.38 -14.03 7.70
N LEU A 4 5.09 -14.42 6.65
CA LEU A 4 5.33 -15.82 6.34
C LEU A 4 6.42 -16.37 7.29
N TRP A 5 6.32 -17.65 7.62
CA TRP A 5 7.26 -18.29 8.54
C TRP A 5 8.69 -18.35 7.98
N PHE A 6 9.66 -18.14 8.85
CA PHE A 6 11.08 -18.35 8.59
C PHE A 6 11.72 -18.99 9.83
N PRO A 7 12.59 -19.99 9.67
CA PRO A 7 13.27 -20.63 10.80
C PRO A 7 14.07 -19.63 11.64
N GLY A 8 13.78 -19.59 12.93
CA GLY A 8 14.46 -18.69 13.88
C GLY A 8 13.77 -17.34 14.11
N GLN A 9 12.66 -17.04 13.44
CA GLN A 9 11.86 -15.87 13.74
C GLN A 9 11.17 -15.97 15.09
N GLY A 10 11.22 -14.87 15.86
CA GLY A 10 10.47 -14.70 17.10
C GLY A 10 9.06 -14.13 16.91
N HIS A 11 8.62 -13.87 15.68
CA HIS A 11 7.32 -13.28 15.38
C HIS A 11 6.23 -14.35 15.17
N ALA A 12 4.99 -13.99 15.49
CA ALA A 12 3.85 -14.78 15.09
C ALA A 12 3.70 -14.72 13.55
N TYR A 13 3.72 -15.86 12.90
CA TYR A 13 3.56 -16.03 11.45
C TYR A 13 2.15 -16.51 11.11
N LEU A 14 1.76 -16.27 9.86
CA LEU A 14 0.47 -16.71 9.32
C LEU A 14 0.36 -18.23 9.34
N THR A 15 -0.73 -18.74 9.91
CA THR A 15 -1.11 -20.15 9.85
C THR A 15 -2.28 -20.35 8.91
N ALA A 16 -2.55 -21.60 8.50
CA ALA A 16 -3.70 -21.93 7.65
C ALA A 16 -5.04 -21.60 8.34
N ASP A 17 -5.16 -21.89 9.63
CA ASP A 17 -6.34 -21.61 10.42
C ASP A 17 -6.58 -20.08 10.52
N GLU A 18 -5.53 -19.31 10.84
CA GLU A 18 -5.62 -17.84 10.86
C GLU A 18 -6.00 -17.26 9.48
N ALA A 19 -5.44 -17.81 8.40
CA ALA A 19 -5.78 -17.36 7.05
C ALA A 19 -7.27 -17.59 6.76
N GLN A 20 -7.80 -18.76 7.12
CA GLN A 20 -9.22 -19.06 6.95
C GLN A 20 -10.11 -18.14 7.78
N ASP A 21 -9.74 -17.88 9.04
CA ASP A 21 -10.51 -16.99 9.93
C ASP A 21 -10.53 -15.54 9.40
N LEU A 22 -9.38 -15.02 8.95
CA LEU A 22 -9.28 -13.68 8.37
C LEU A 22 -10.12 -13.55 7.10
N LEU A 23 -9.98 -14.48 6.17
CA LEU A 23 -10.74 -14.51 4.92
C LEU A 23 -12.24 -14.67 5.15
N GLY A 24 -12.62 -15.55 6.08
CA GLY A 24 -14.01 -15.75 6.51
C GLY A 24 -14.63 -14.49 7.14
N ALA A 25 -13.80 -13.63 7.74
CA ALA A 25 -14.21 -12.33 8.26
C ALA A 25 -14.15 -11.20 7.22
N GLY A 26 -13.82 -11.49 5.94
CA GLY A 26 -13.67 -10.49 4.89
C GLY A 26 -12.41 -9.64 5.00
N VAL A 27 -11.39 -10.14 5.72
CA VAL A 27 -10.11 -9.43 5.90
C VAL A 27 -9.09 -9.96 4.90
N ALA A 28 -8.65 -9.10 3.99
CA ALA A 28 -7.63 -9.42 3.01
C ALA A 28 -6.23 -9.57 3.64
N ILE A 29 -5.42 -10.48 3.09
CA ILE A 29 -4.11 -10.84 3.63
C ILE A 29 -3.02 -10.42 2.65
N GLY A 30 -2.06 -9.61 3.10
CA GLY A 30 -0.82 -9.31 2.37
C GLY A 30 0.33 -10.13 2.96
N PRO A 31 0.80 -11.20 2.30
CA PRO A 31 1.94 -11.97 2.77
C PRO A 31 3.24 -11.19 2.65
N ILE A 32 4.01 -11.10 3.73
CA ILE A 32 5.36 -10.54 3.73
C ILE A 32 6.38 -11.59 4.18
N PHE A 33 7.50 -11.65 3.47
CA PHE A 33 8.66 -12.46 3.84
C PHE A 33 9.81 -11.57 4.31
N GLU A 34 10.27 -11.82 5.52
CA GLU A 34 11.41 -11.15 6.12
C GLU A 34 12.16 -12.13 7.01
N SER A 35 13.45 -12.35 6.76
CA SER A 35 14.31 -13.17 7.61
C SER A 35 15.21 -12.31 8.51
N THR A 36 15.90 -11.33 7.92
CA THR A 36 16.63 -10.27 8.62
C THR A 36 16.38 -8.96 7.90
N ALA A 37 16.46 -7.84 8.62
CA ALA A 37 16.16 -6.51 8.09
C ALA A 37 16.97 -6.19 6.81
N ASP A 38 18.26 -6.60 6.77
CA ASP A 38 19.20 -6.32 5.69
C ASP A 38 19.33 -7.44 4.64
N ARG A 39 18.46 -8.44 4.69
CA ARG A 39 18.52 -9.66 3.86
C ARG A 39 18.58 -9.36 2.37
N ALA A 40 17.84 -8.38 1.90
CA ALA A 40 17.83 -7.99 0.50
C ALA A 40 19.20 -7.49 -0.03
N ALA A 41 20.08 -7.01 0.85
CA ALA A 41 21.43 -6.62 0.49
C ALA A 41 22.39 -7.80 0.22
N GLN A 42 21.93 -9.05 0.40
CA GLN A 42 22.74 -10.26 0.13
C GLN A 42 22.62 -10.77 -1.33
N GLY A 43 21.78 -10.14 -2.15
CA GLY A 43 21.76 -10.35 -3.58
C GLY A 43 21.00 -11.59 -4.04
N TRP A 44 21.32 -12.06 -5.25
CA TRP A 44 20.58 -13.06 -6.01
C TRP A 44 20.28 -14.36 -5.26
N ASP A 45 21.30 -15.02 -4.71
CA ASP A 45 21.12 -16.33 -4.06
C ASP A 45 20.20 -16.23 -2.84
N ALA A 46 20.27 -15.11 -2.12
CA ALA A 46 19.36 -14.82 -1.02
C ALA A 46 17.92 -14.67 -1.52
N GLY A 47 17.70 -13.94 -2.60
CA GLY A 47 16.38 -13.77 -3.22
C GLY A 47 15.78 -15.09 -3.68
N VAL A 48 16.58 -15.97 -4.33
CA VAL A 48 16.13 -17.30 -4.73
C VAL A 48 15.75 -18.17 -3.52
N ALA A 49 16.59 -18.18 -2.47
CA ALA A 49 16.35 -18.98 -1.27
C ALA A 49 15.07 -18.55 -0.54
N ASP A 50 14.91 -17.22 -0.37
CA ASP A 50 13.78 -16.63 0.34
C ASP A 50 12.47 -16.84 -0.44
N ALA A 51 12.49 -16.68 -1.75
CA ALA A 51 11.32 -16.92 -2.60
C ALA A 51 10.88 -18.40 -2.61
N ASN A 52 11.82 -19.36 -2.60
CA ASN A 52 11.49 -20.78 -2.45
C ASN A 52 10.83 -21.05 -1.09
N THR A 53 11.36 -20.45 -0.03
CA THR A 53 10.78 -20.58 1.31
C THR A 53 9.37 -19.99 1.36
N ALA A 54 9.20 -18.77 0.83
CA ALA A 54 7.91 -18.10 0.75
C ALA A 54 6.88 -18.90 -0.04
N ALA A 55 7.27 -19.46 -1.21
CA ALA A 55 6.39 -20.32 -2.02
C ALA A 55 5.92 -21.57 -1.26
N GLY A 56 6.83 -22.24 -0.53
CA GLY A 56 6.49 -23.38 0.32
C GLY A 56 5.51 -23.00 1.43
N GLN A 57 5.69 -21.83 2.05
CA GLN A 57 4.80 -21.33 3.10
C GLN A 57 3.42 -20.95 2.56
N LEU A 58 3.35 -20.26 1.43
CA LEU A 58 2.07 -19.96 0.76
C LEU A 58 1.27 -21.23 0.49
N ASN A 59 1.91 -22.29 -0.01
CA ASN A 59 1.26 -23.58 -0.21
C ASN A 59 0.75 -24.17 1.13
N THR A 60 1.55 -24.05 2.20
CA THR A 60 1.19 -24.57 3.53
C THR A 60 -0.02 -23.88 4.12
N VAL A 61 -0.16 -22.58 3.91
CA VAL A 61 -1.31 -21.79 4.42
C VAL A 61 -2.50 -21.78 3.47
N GLY A 62 -2.40 -22.44 2.30
CA GLY A 62 -3.49 -22.57 1.34
C GLY A 62 -3.72 -21.33 0.46
N ALA A 63 -2.69 -20.53 0.26
CA ALA A 63 -2.77 -19.34 -0.59
C ALA A 63 -2.94 -19.73 -2.08
N PRO A 64 -3.57 -18.86 -2.90
CA PRO A 64 -3.65 -19.01 -4.36
C PRO A 64 -2.26 -19.16 -5.01
N GLY A 65 -2.19 -19.89 -6.12
CA GLY A 65 -0.92 -20.15 -6.82
C GLY A 65 -0.26 -18.91 -7.42
N ASP A 66 -1.02 -17.84 -7.61
CA ASP A 66 -0.61 -16.54 -8.14
C ASP A 66 -0.43 -15.46 -7.06
N GLN A 67 -0.56 -15.82 -5.78
CA GLN A 67 -0.46 -14.88 -4.68
C GLN A 67 0.85 -14.09 -4.69
N VAL A 68 0.73 -12.77 -4.56
CA VAL A 68 1.84 -11.82 -4.44
C VAL A 68 2.52 -11.96 -3.08
N VAL A 69 3.85 -11.85 -3.04
CA VAL A 69 4.66 -11.80 -1.82
C VAL A 69 5.43 -10.49 -1.76
N TYR A 70 5.32 -9.82 -0.64
CA TYR A 70 6.17 -8.68 -0.31
C TYR A 70 7.47 -9.17 0.32
N PHE A 71 8.61 -8.70 -0.19
CA PHE A 71 9.93 -8.95 0.40
C PHE A 71 10.44 -7.68 1.07
N ALA A 72 10.96 -7.83 2.29
CA ALA A 72 11.35 -6.69 3.11
C ALA A 72 12.75 -6.15 2.74
N VAL A 73 12.83 -4.82 2.65
CA VAL A 73 14.05 -4.01 2.72
C VAL A 73 13.88 -3.12 3.95
N ASP A 74 14.04 -3.73 5.15
CA ASP A 74 13.68 -3.11 6.42
C ASP A 74 14.86 -2.36 7.07
N PHE A 75 15.53 -1.54 6.26
CA PHE A 75 16.66 -0.71 6.70
C PHE A 75 16.82 0.52 5.80
N ASP A 76 17.60 1.49 6.27
CA ASP A 76 17.96 2.68 5.48
C ASP A 76 18.98 2.32 4.39
N ALA A 77 18.47 1.84 3.26
CA ALA A 77 19.26 1.33 2.16
C ALA A 77 19.98 2.46 1.41
N SER A 78 21.30 2.41 1.41
CA SER A 78 22.15 3.32 0.65
C SER A 78 22.09 3.04 -0.87
N GLU A 79 22.50 4.02 -1.67
CA GLU A 79 22.62 3.86 -3.13
C GLU A 79 23.59 2.73 -3.50
N GLY A 80 24.69 2.58 -2.76
CA GLY A 80 25.69 1.53 -3.00
C GLY A 80 25.16 0.11 -2.78
N GLN A 81 24.09 -0.06 -2.00
CA GLN A 81 23.46 -1.37 -1.75
C GLN A 81 22.40 -1.71 -2.80
N GLN A 82 21.95 -0.74 -3.60
CA GLN A 82 20.86 -0.94 -4.54
C GLN A 82 21.13 -2.03 -5.58
N GLY A 83 22.37 -2.20 -6.02
CA GLY A 83 22.76 -3.26 -6.96
C GLY A 83 22.44 -4.65 -6.40
N ALA A 84 22.84 -4.92 -5.17
CA ALA A 84 22.55 -6.18 -4.49
C ALA A 84 21.06 -6.36 -4.21
N ILE A 85 20.35 -5.30 -3.82
CA ILE A 85 18.90 -5.31 -3.64
C ILE A 85 18.21 -5.68 -4.97
N ASN A 86 18.60 -5.06 -6.08
CA ASN A 86 18.04 -5.39 -7.40
C ASN A 86 18.27 -6.88 -7.76
N ASP A 87 19.46 -7.42 -7.46
CA ASP A 87 19.77 -8.82 -7.71
C ASP A 87 18.94 -9.75 -6.83
N TYR A 88 18.68 -9.39 -5.57
CA TYR A 88 17.76 -10.11 -4.69
C TYR A 88 16.35 -10.20 -5.31
N PHE A 89 15.79 -9.09 -5.77
CA PHE A 89 14.45 -9.07 -6.37
C PHE A 89 14.39 -9.81 -7.71
N ARG A 90 15.47 -9.79 -8.51
CA ARG A 90 15.59 -10.66 -9.71
C ARG A 90 15.63 -12.14 -9.33
N GLY A 91 16.37 -12.48 -8.27
CA GLY A 91 16.42 -13.85 -7.72
C GLY A 91 15.02 -14.31 -7.27
N ALA A 92 14.30 -13.48 -6.53
CA ALA A 92 12.93 -13.78 -6.12
C ALA A 92 11.99 -13.95 -7.33
N ALA A 93 12.09 -13.07 -8.32
CA ALA A 93 11.30 -13.15 -9.55
C ALA A 93 11.60 -14.38 -10.38
N SER A 94 12.81 -14.93 -10.34
CA SER A 94 13.16 -16.18 -11.05
C SER A 94 12.42 -17.40 -10.50
N VAL A 95 11.96 -17.35 -9.25
CA VAL A 95 11.22 -18.43 -8.58
C VAL A 95 9.70 -18.22 -8.69
N LEU A 96 9.23 -17.00 -8.36
CA LEU A 96 7.80 -16.74 -8.26
C LEU A 96 7.19 -16.21 -9.57
N GLY A 97 8.00 -15.64 -10.45
CA GLY A 97 7.55 -14.82 -11.56
C GLY A 97 7.43 -13.32 -11.16
N ALA A 98 7.77 -12.43 -12.09
CA ALA A 98 7.88 -10.99 -11.84
C ALA A 98 6.56 -10.36 -11.32
N GLY A 99 5.40 -10.84 -11.80
CA GLY A 99 4.10 -10.33 -11.37
C GLY A 99 3.72 -10.63 -9.91
N ARG A 100 4.45 -11.55 -9.26
CA ARG A 100 4.18 -11.97 -7.88
C ARG A 100 5.16 -11.40 -6.87
N VAL A 101 6.12 -10.59 -7.30
CA VAL A 101 7.16 -10.02 -6.44
C VAL A 101 6.81 -8.58 -6.13
N ALA A 102 6.68 -8.27 -4.85
CA ALA A 102 6.45 -6.95 -4.30
C ALA A 102 7.50 -6.60 -3.25
N ALA A 103 7.66 -5.31 -2.94
CA ALA A 103 8.66 -4.86 -1.96
C ALA A 103 8.03 -4.04 -0.84
N TYR A 104 8.53 -4.25 0.38
CA TYR A 104 8.38 -3.33 1.51
C TYR A 104 9.71 -2.60 1.74
N GLY A 105 9.67 -1.30 2.06
CA GLY A 105 10.87 -0.53 2.39
C GLY A 105 10.68 0.97 2.37
N GLY A 106 11.77 1.72 2.56
CA GLY A 106 11.76 3.17 2.44
C GLY A 106 11.60 3.65 0.99
N TYR A 107 11.45 4.96 0.82
CA TYR A 107 11.25 5.59 -0.49
C TYR A 107 12.32 5.19 -1.52
N TRP A 108 13.61 5.28 -1.16
CA TRP A 108 14.70 5.12 -2.12
C TRP A 108 14.78 3.71 -2.72
N PRO A 109 14.80 2.61 -1.95
CA PRO A 109 14.80 1.28 -2.53
C PRO A 109 13.52 0.99 -3.31
N ILE A 110 12.34 1.40 -2.84
CA ILE A 110 11.06 1.18 -3.53
C ILE A 110 11.04 1.91 -4.88
N SER A 111 11.40 3.18 -4.91
CA SER A 111 11.41 3.98 -6.15
C SER A 111 12.37 3.37 -7.19
N ARG A 112 13.58 3.00 -6.78
CA ARG A 112 14.58 2.39 -7.66
C ARG A 112 14.18 1.00 -8.17
N LEU A 113 13.48 0.20 -7.35
CA LEU A 113 12.94 -1.09 -7.78
C LEU A 113 11.84 -0.94 -8.82
N PHE A 114 10.97 0.07 -8.67
CA PHE A 114 9.99 0.43 -9.72
C PHE A 114 10.68 0.90 -11.00
N ASP A 115 11.69 1.76 -10.90
CA ASP A 115 12.44 2.27 -12.07
C ASP A 115 13.12 1.14 -12.84
N ALA A 116 13.57 0.10 -12.13
CA ALA A 116 14.19 -1.08 -12.71
C ALA A 116 13.15 -2.13 -13.19
N GLY A 117 11.85 -1.93 -12.98
CA GLY A 117 10.79 -2.89 -13.35
C GLY A 117 10.85 -4.22 -12.60
N LEU A 118 11.33 -4.22 -11.35
CA LEU A 118 11.61 -5.44 -10.57
C LEU A 118 10.50 -5.80 -9.59
N ILE A 119 9.53 -4.93 -9.37
CA ILE A 119 8.40 -5.17 -8.46
C ILE A 119 7.08 -4.81 -9.14
N ALA A 120 6.04 -5.60 -8.84
CA ALA A 120 4.68 -5.34 -9.28
C ALA A 120 3.97 -4.35 -8.35
N TYR A 121 4.24 -4.44 -7.05
CA TYR A 121 3.60 -3.62 -6.01
C TYR A 121 4.65 -3.10 -5.02
N GLY A 122 4.41 -1.91 -4.46
CA GLY A 122 5.25 -1.31 -3.43
C GLY A 122 4.47 -1.03 -2.15
N TRP A 123 5.01 -1.43 -1.03
CA TRP A 123 4.57 -1.04 0.31
C TRP A 123 5.66 -0.17 0.92
N GLN A 124 5.48 1.14 0.82
CA GLN A 124 6.45 2.11 1.32
C GLN A 124 6.19 2.42 2.79
N THR A 125 7.25 2.42 3.61
CA THR A 125 7.19 2.97 4.96
C THR A 125 7.59 4.45 4.98
N ALA A 126 7.02 5.22 5.90
CA ALA A 126 7.44 6.60 6.19
C ALA A 126 8.86 6.66 6.79
N ALA A 127 9.29 5.59 7.47
CA ALA A 127 10.67 5.44 7.95
C ALA A 127 11.64 5.48 6.75
N TRP A 128 12.79 6.09 6.93
CA TRP A 128 13.87 6.24 5.92
C TRP A 128 13.45 6.91 4.60
N SER A 129 12.26 7.51 4.56
CA SER A 129 11.72 8.12 3.34
C SER A 129 11.96 9.61 3.22
N GLY A 130 12.43 10.28 4.30
CA GLY A 130 12.71 11.72 4.29
C GLY A 130 11.51 12.58 3.93
N GLY A 131 10.29 12.09 4.16
CA GLY A 131 9.04 12.75 3.77
C GLY A 131 8.63 12.56 2.31
N ASN A 132 9.41 11.82 1.50
CA ASN A 132 9.07 11.50 0.12
C ASN A 132 8.08 10.34 0.06
N VAL A 133 7.20 10.36 -0.95
CA VAL A 133 6.25 9.29 -1.26
C VAL A 133 6.29 9.02 -2.75
N ASP A 134 6.54 7.78 -3.16
CA ASP A 134 6.48 7.39 -4.56
C ASP A 134 5.01 7.22 -4.99
N ASN A 135 4.64 7.84 -6.09
CA ASN A 135 3.25 7.82 -6.55
C ASN A 135 2.80 6.47 -7.16
N ARG A 136 3.70 5.49 -7.27
CA ARG A 136 3.44 4.14 -7.80
C ARG A 136 3.09 3.14 -6.71
N ILE A 137 3.32 3.46 -5.44
CA ILE A 137 3.07 2.53 -4.33
C ILE A 137 1.60 2.14 -4.22
N SER A 138 1.40 0.94 -3.71
CA SER A 138 0.07 0.40 -3.38
C SER A 138 -0.31 0.65 -1.93
N LEU A 139 0.66 0.53 -1.04
CA LEU A 139 0.49 0.68 0.41
C LEU A 139 1.50 1.67 0.98
N PHE A 140 1.07 2.45 1.96
CA PHE A 140 1.92 3.36 2.72
C PHE A 140 1.79 3.10 4.21
N GLN A 141 2.89 2.74 4.87
CA GLN A 141 2.95 2.57 6.33
C GLN A 141 3.28 3.91 7.00
N ARG A 142 2.41 4.35 7.86
CA ARG A 142 2.63 5.55 8.70
C ARG A 142 3.58 5.26 9.85
N ILE A 143 4.17 6.32 10.40
CA ILE A 143 4.88 6.24 11.68
C ILE A 143 3.84 6.13 12.80
N GLY A 144 4.10 5.24 13.74
CA GLY A 144 3.26 4.97 14.90
C GLY A 144 2.37 3.76 14.73
N THR A 145 1.80 3.33 15.83
CA THR A 145 0.94 2.14 15.94
C THR A 145 -0.46 2.52 16.40
N SER A 146 -1.42 1.64 16.16
CA SER A 146 -2.76 1.69 16.73
C SER A 146 -3.00 0.41 17.53
N ASN A 147 -3.56 0.53 18.72
CA ASN A 147 -3.91 -0.64 19.52
C ASN A 147 -5.27 -1.19 19.07
N VAL A 148 -5.26 -2.41 18.55
CA VAL A 148 -6.47 -3.13 18.13
C VAL A 148 -6.63 -4.35 19.01
N ALA A 149 -7.64 -4.37 19.85
CA ALA A 149 -7.96 -5.48 20.77
C ALA A 149 -6.76 -5.93 21.64
N GLY A 150 -5.93 -4.98 22.10
CA GLY A 150 -4.76 -5.25 22.94
C GLY A 150 -3.47 -5.57 22.17
N ILE A 151 -3.50 -5.52 20.84
CA ILE A 151 -2.34 -5.75 19.98
C ILE A 151 -1.97 -4.42 19.29
N ASP A 152 -0.70 -4.04 19.36
CA ASP A 152 -0.21 -2.87 18.64
C ASP A 152 0.03 -3.24 17.18
N CYS A 153 -0.66 -2.53 16.30
CA CYS A 153 -0.64 -2.74 14.86
C CYS A 153 -0.12 -1.50 14.14
N ASP A 154 0.70 -1.69 13.11
CA ASP A 154 1.09 -0.63 12.21
C ASP A 154 -0.09 -0.12 11.40
N ILE A 155 -0.12 1.19 11.18
CA ILE A 155 -1.17 1.83 10.38
C ILE A 155 -0.71 1.89 8.93
N ASN A 156 -1.50 1.28 8.04
CA ASN A 156 -1.25 1.28 6.62
C ASN A 156 -2.41 1.93 5.86
N GLU A 157 -2.08 2.70 4.84
CA GLU A 157 -3.03 3.27 3.89
C GLU A 157 -2.94 2.52 2.56
N LEU A 158 -4.09 2.12 2.04
CA LEU A 158 -4.19 1.52 0.71
C LEU A 158 -4.44 2.64 -0.32
N TYR A 159 -3.52 2.80 -1.27
CA TYR A 159 -3.62 3.80 -2.34
C TYR A 159 -4.06 3.20 -3.67
N LYS A 160 -3.71 1.94 -3.93
CA LYS A 160 -3.97 1.21 -5.18
C LYS A 160 -4.12 -0.28 -4.88
N PRO A 161 -4.62 -1.09 -5.83
CA PRO A 161 -4.56 -2.54 -5.71
C PRO A 161 -3.16 -3.01 -5.28
N ALA A 162 -3.13 -3.95 -4.34
CA ALA A 162 -1.91 -4.36 -3.65
C ALA A 162 -1.63 -5.88 -3.75
N GLY A 163 -2.35 -6.60 -4.60
CA GLY A 163 -2.21 -8.05 -4.77
C GLY A 163 -2.48 -8.83 -3.48
N LEU A 164 -3.48 -8.41 -2.70
CA LEU A 164 -3.83 -9.03 -1.42
C LEU A 164 -4.67 -10.29 -1.63
N TRP A 165 -4.39 -11.33 -0.87
CA TRP A 165 -5.16 -12.55 -0.86
C TRP A 165 -6.54 -12.34 -0.19
N GLY A 166 -7.62 -12.72 -0.90
CA GLY A 166 -9.00 -12.53 -0.41
C GLY A 166 -9.45 -11.07 -0.38
N GLY A 167 -8.60 -10.14 -0.83
CA GLY A 167 -9.07 -8.83 -1.23
C GLY A 167 -9.89 -9.00 -2.50
N GLU A 168 -11.05 -8.38 -2.57
CA GLU A 168 -11.63 -8.14 -3.88
C GLU A 168 -10.65 -7.21 -4.61
N ASP A 169 -9.75 -7.79 -5.41
CA ASP A 169 -8.86 -7.04 -6.31
C ASP A 169 -9.65 -6.24 -7.35
N ASP A 170 -10.96 -6.36 -7.29
CA ASP A 170 -11.93 -5.87 -8.25
C ASP A 170 -13.03 -5.00 -7.68
N VAL A 171 -12.70 -4.07 -6.79
CA VAL A 171 -13.40 -2.81 -6.96
C VAL A 171 -12.64 -2.10 -8.08
N ALA A 172 -12.92 -2.52 -9.32
CA ALA A 172 -12.38 -1.83 -10.46
C ALA A 172 -12.70 -0.34 -10.25
N TRP A 173 -11.76 0.53 -10.59
CA TRP A 173 -11.92 1.99 -10.45
C TRP A 173 -13.26 2.52 -10.98
N ASN A 174 -13.91 1.74 -11.84
CA ASN A 174 -15.22 2.00 -12.43
C ASN A 174 -16.37 1.17 -11.85
N ASP A 175 -16.14 0.32 -10.84
CA ASP A 175 -17.23 -0.46 -10.23
C ASP A 175 -18.22 0.46 -9.53
N GLN A 176 -19.48 0.18 -9.76
CA GLN A 176 -20.58 0.96 -9.19
C GLN A 176 -20.84 0.50 -7.76
N LEU A 177 -20.35 1.26 -6.79
CA LEU A 177 -20.61 1.02 -5.37
C LEU A 177 -21.92 1.67 -4.93
N PRO A 178 -22.68 1.07 -4.01
CA PRO A 178 -23.86 1.71 -3.45
C PRO A 178 -23.51 3.07 -2.83
N ASN A 179 -24.27 4.09 -3.18
CA ASN A 179 -24.15 5.41 -2.54
C ASN A 179 -24.90 5.42 -1.20
N PRO A 180 -24.23 5.44 -0.05
CA PRO A 180 -24.89 5.42 1.25
C PRO A 180 -25.71 6.68 1.54
N ALA A 181 -25.46 7.77 0.82
CA ALA A 181 -26.21 9.01 0.94
C ALA A 181 -27.43 9.07 0.02
N TYR A 182 -27.56 8.13 -0.96
CA TYR A 182 -28.66 8.13 -1.89
C TYR A 182 -29.98 7.76 -1.21
N LYS A 183 -31.00 8.58 -1.48
CA LYS A 183 -32.37 8.31 -1.06
C LYS A 183 -33.29 8.55 -2.25
N GLN A 184 -34.00 7.51 -2.65
CA GLN A 184 -34.82 7.51 -3.86
C GLN A 184 -35.93 8.57 -3.83
N ASP A 185 -36.39 8.94 -2.65
CA ASP A 185 -37.47 9.90 -2.38
C ASP A 185 -36.96 11.32 -2.08
N GLN A 186 -35.65 11.53 -2.08
CA GLN A 186 -35.04 12.83 -1.76
C GLN A 186 -34.22 13.38 -2.94
N PRO A 187 -34.75 14.35 -3.69
CA PRO A 187 -33.98 15.04 -4.74
C PRO A 187 -32.69 15.66 -4.19
N GLY A 188 -31.59 15.47 -4.91
CA GLY A 188 -30.28 16.02 -4.54
C GLY A 188 -29.35 15.06 -3.79
N THR A 189 -29.77 13.83 -3.52
CA THR A 189 -28.89 12.81 -2.92
C THR A 189 -27.94 12.14 -3.93
N GLY A 190 -28.01 12.54 -5.19
CA GLY A 190 -27.12 12.06 -6.26
C GLY A 190 -27.61 10.77 -6.92
N LEU A 191 -26.70 10.00 -7.47
CA LEU A 191 -26.96 8.70 -8.09
C LEU A 191 -26.98 7.58 -7.05
N PRO A 192 -27.72 6.46 -7.32
CA PRO A 192 -27.80 5.32 -6.42
C PRO A 192 -26.46 4.61 -6.20
N THR A 193 -25.57 4.69 -7.18
CA THR A 193 -24.22 4.10 -7.14
C THR A 193 -23.20 5.09 -7.66
N TYR A 194 -21.95 4.96 -7.17
CA TYR A 194 -20.79 5.68 -7.65
C TYR A 194 -19.64 4.72 -7.86
N SER A 195 -18.85 4.93 -8.91
CA SER A 195 -17.49 4.37 -8.98
C SER A 195 -16.50 5.19 -8.14
N ALA A 196 -15.33 4.64 -7.86
CA ALA A 196 -14.24 5.41 -7.24
C ALA A 196 -13.83 6.62 -8.10
N ALA A 197 -13.90 6.49 -9.43
CA ALA A 197 -13.66 7.59 -10.36
C ALA A 197 -14.71 8.70 -10.23
N ASP A 198 -15.99 8.35 -10.09
CA ASP A 198 -17.07 9.31 -9.88
C ASP A 198 -16.91 10.05 -8.55
N TRP A 199 -16.55 9.34 -7.48
CA TRP A 199 -16.27 9.94 -6.17
C TRP A 199 -15.12 10.94 -6.23
N LEU A 200 -14.01 10.58 -6.90
CA LEU A 200 -12.86 11.46 -7.03
C LEU A 200 -13.22 12.71 -7.85
N THR A 201 -13.91 12.53 -8.98
CA THR A 201 -14.37 13.64 -9.82
C THR A 201 -15.29 14.58 -9.04
N HIS A 202 -16.24 14.02 -8.28
CA HIS A 202 -17.17 14.81 -7.48
C HIS A 202 -16.47 15.56 -6.34
N THR A 203 -15.46 14.95 -5.72
CA THR A 203 -14.64 15.58 -4.69
C THR A 203 -13.80 16.71 -5.27
N ASN A 204 -13.17 16.52 -6.42
CA ASN A 204 -12.39 17.55 -7.09
C ASN A 204 -13.26 18.77 -7.47
N VAL A 205 -14.46 18.54 -8.01
CA VAL A 205 -15.42 19.65 -8.30
C VAL A 205 -15.78 20.43 -7.04
N LYS A 206 -15.96 19.77 -5.89
CA LYS A 206 -16.24 20.46 -4.63
C LYS A 206 -15.02 21.22 -4.10
N VAL A 207 -13.82 20.67 -4.25
CA VAL A 207 -12.57 21.34 -3.88
C VAL A 207 -12.37 22.60 -4.73
N ASP A 208 -12.55 22.51 -6.03
CA ASP A 208 -12.43 23.65 -6.94
C ASP A 208 -13.44 24.74 -6.60
N ALA A 209 -14.70 24.38 -6.30
CA ALA A 209 -15.72 25.32 -5.90
C ALA A 209 -15.41 26.00 -4.53
N LEU A 210 -14.79 25.26 -3.62
CA LEU A 210 -14.35 25.79 -2.32
C LEU A 210 -13.17 26.74 -2.50
N THR A 211 -12.21 26.39 -3.33
CA THR A 211 -11.06 27.22 -3.69
C THR A 211 -11.53 28.56 -4.28
N ALA A 212 -12.45 28.53 -5.25
CA ALA A 212 -13.02 29.75 -5.82
C ALA A 212 -13.70 30.64 -4.78
N LYS A 213 -14.41 30.07 -3.80
CA LYS A 213 -15.00 30.84 -2.70
C LYS A 213 -13.95 31.46 -1.77
N VAL A 214 -12.87 30.75 -1.48
CA VAL A 214 -11.76 31.27 -0.68
C VAL A 214 -11.10 32.46 -1.40
N ASP A 215 -10.87 32.36 -2.69
CA ASP A 215 -10.31 33.44 -3.51
C ASP A 215 -11.24 34.67 -3.53
N GLU A 216 -12.56 34.46 -3.65
CA GLU A 216 -13.55 35.55 -3.59
C GLU A 216 -13.53 36.25 -2.23
N LEU A 217 -13.45 35.49 -1.13
CA LEU A 217 -13.38 36.04 0.23
C LEU A 217 -12.08 36.80 0.47
N SER A 218 -10.94 36.27 -0.01
CA SER A 218 -9.65 36.96 0.05
C SER A 218 -9.71 38.31 -0.67
N ASN A 219 -10.22 38.32 -1.90
CA ASN A 219 -10.39 39.56 -2.67
C ASN A 219 -11.32 40.57 -2.00
N LYS A 220 -12.36 40.15 -1.27
CA LYS A 220 -13.24 41.01 -0.49
C LYS A 220 -12.52 41.60 0.72
N LEU A 221 -11.73 40.79 1.39
CA LEU A 221 -10.92 41.20 2.54
C LEU A 221 -9.89 42.26 2.14
N ASP A 222 -9.18 42.06 1.05
CA ASP A 222 -8.20 43.02 0.52
C ASP A 222 -8.84 44.37 0.21
N LYS A 223 -10.03 44.38 -0.42
CA LYS A 223 -10.78 45.59 -0.68
C LYS A 223 -11.21 46.34 0.59
N LEU A 224 -11.58 45.60 1.64
CA LEU A 224 -11.93 46.19 2.95
C LEU A 224 -10.71 46.81 3.63
N LEU A 225 -9.58 46.11 3.60
CA LEU A 225 -8.31 46.60 4.14
C LEU A 225 -7.83 47.88 3.42
N ASP A 226 -7.92 47.90 2.09
CA ASP A 226 -7.60 49.06 1.27
C ASP A 226 -8.52 50.25 1.58
N GLY A 227 -9.78 49.97 1.88
CA GLY A 227 -10.75 50.98 2.30
C GLY A 227 -10.43 51.60 3.68
N LEU A 228 -9.98 50.76 4.61
CA LEU A 228 -9.60 51.21 5.96
C LEU A 228 -8.29 52.01 5.99
N ASN A 229 -7.38 51.73 5.06
CA ASN A 229 -6.09 52.42 4.98
C ASN A 229 -6.18 53.79 4.26
N LYS A 230 -7.33 54.14 3.66
CA LYS A 230 -7.56 55.41 2.94
C LYS A 230 -8.47 56.39 3.68
N GLY A 231 -8.94 56.05 4.86
CA GLY A 231 -9.73 56.90 5.75
C GLY A 231 -8.93 57.38 6.96
#